data_56bc0c44f184ca96062532ceca396633
#
_entry.id   56bc0c44f184ca96062532ceca396633
#
_cell.length_a   1.000
_cell.length_b   1.000
_cell.length_c   1.000
_cell.angle_alpha   90.00
_cell.angle_beta   90.00
_cell.angle_gamma   90.00
#
_symmetry.space_group_name_H-M   'P 1'
#
loop_
_entity.id
_entity.type
_entity.pdbx_description
1 polymer ?
#
loop_
_entity_poly.entity_id
_entity_poly.type
_entity_poly.pdbx_seq_one_letter_code
_entity_poly.pdbx_strand_id
1 'polypeptide(L)'
;DSSYSIKLFGKEYTFGSGTDLNNDILELYSSTGATSVALTGVGDTETVTVGGKTLTFEVKGWDPQNTNKAYLYVNGKATSPYGWVEGSTYTVEGVKVYVNDVSVIRTGAQEETVSVLLFVGTDKLVLKDGQPVEKNDEALSGTSVTIHKSGTKLNSLEIEVAPDTTTYLKDGSTFVDPVFGSFRFSLNGMTPSLTSASRDLVKIEKSGTRKVKLTFTNKEGTTYSFDAFYLDTNNNCKLSHDGTKNIYVVENNMDLKVGEYVVLTAGDATYIYRLSALTTTGNNPYATFVDIATGSSQKVYYNSDPYIYIGENKFKVQYANNKLQVSLNGDEDFTDTDAVPLYTKTGGIIDISNCDDANNTDFITFSESKLYSLGNDPDGGELKITVAYASNDVNFNIAYEEGDDQNFDETLLGGQVGTSDVYNYLTKYGTFVTHDTNADKINIYYPGNRPAYALVAVGSNPVWSTTEAVGPTPAVSYKTAVPVTTALAKLDSEVTQADRNEKHLILVGGPCANALVAELAAAGKFNYEGAPLTCDAWNARTYAGDVFGLIQLVDNAFATGKVALVVAGSRAEQTRWATSILQKYDVYNLRGTAVKVPSLNTIEVIS
;
A
#
# COMPACT_ATOMS: atom_id res chain seq x y z
N ASP A 1 15.86 -39.50 21.84
CA ASP A 1 16.45 -40.41 20.87
C ASP A 1 16.82 -39.61 19.61
N SER A 2 18.09 -39.45 19.35
CA SER A 2 18.66 -38.65 18.25
C SER A 2 18.27 -39.19 16.84
N SER A 3 17.54 -40.30 16.79
CA SER A 3 17.03 -40.90 15.53
C SER A 3 15.72 -40.25 15.04
N TYR A 4 15.08 -39.39 15.85
CA TYR A 4 13.84 -38.73 15.48
C TYR A 4 14.08 -37.30 15.07
N SER A 5 13.36 -36.89 14.02
CA SER A 5 13.36 -35.50 13.54
C SER A 5 11.94 -34.94 13.50
N ILE A 6 11.84 -33.63 13.55
CA ILE A 6 10.61 -32.87 13.37
C ILE A 6 10.82 -31.77 12.34
N LYS A 7 9.85 -31.57 11.46
CA LYS A 7 9.91 -30.49 10.48
C LYS A 7 9.08 -29.30 10.97
N LEU A 8 9.75 -28.17 11.24
CA LEU A 8 9.14 -26.92 11.65
C LEU A 8 9.47 -25.85 10.61
N PHE A 9 8.43 -25.20 10.05
CA PHE A 9 8.56 -24.11 9.09
C PHE A 9 9.55 -24.38 7.94
N GLY A 10 9.51 -25.59 7.40
CA GLY A 10 10.34 -26.00 6.26
C GLY A 10 11.77 -26.42 6.61
N LYS A 11 12.19 -26.27 7.86
CA LYS A 11 13.48 -26.74 8.37
C LYS A 11 13.30 -28.06 9.12
N GLU A 12 14.24 -28.94 8.98
CA GLU A 12 14.28 -30.20 9.72
C GLU A 12 15.14 -30.02 10.96
N TYR A 13 14.64 -30.54 12.08
CA TYR A 13 15.32 -30.51 13.37
C TYR A 13 15.41 -31.94 13.92
N THR A 14 16.57 -32.29 14.43
CA THR A 14 16.80 -33.53 15.16
C THR A 14 16.70 -33.27 16.65
N PHE A 15 16.06 -34.19 17.39
CA PHE A 15 16.00 -34.08 18.84
C PHE A 15 17.35 -34.36 19.46
N GLY A 16 17.81 -33.47 20.32
CA GLY A 16 19.04 -33.62 21.08
C GLY A 16 18.86 -34.49 22.33
N SER A 17 19.98 -34.91 22.90
CA SER A 17 20.02 -35.73 24.13
C SER A 17 19.47 -35.00 25.37
N GLY A 18 19.43 -33.67 25.34
CA GLY A 18 18.79 -32.83 26.37
C GLY A 18 17.27 -32.79 26.33
N THR A 19 16.63 -33.47 25.34
CA THR A 19 15.16 -33.55 25.29
C THR A 19 14.64 -34.40 26.44
N ASP A 20 13.81 -33.79 27.32
CA ASP A 20 13.18 -34.45 28.48
C ASP A 20 11.70 -34.03 28.60
N LEU A 21 10.82 -34.87 28.07
CA LEU A 21 9.38 -34.61 28.15
C LEU A 21 8.78 -34.80 29.55
N ASN A 22 9.52 -35.40 30.50
CA ASN A 22 9.05 -35.41 31.89
C ASN A 22 9.16 -34.02 32.51
N ASN A 23 10.20 -33.28 32.14
CA ASN A 23 10.46 -31.93 32.60
C ASN A 23 10.05 -30.85 31.57
N ASP A 24 9.27 -31.22 30.55
CA ASP A 24 8.75 -30.31 29.49
C ASP A 24 9.85 -29.56 28.75
N ILE A 25 10.90 -30.28 28.35
CA ILE A 25 12.05 -29.74 27.62
C ILE A 25 12.17 -30.46 26.26
N LEU A 26 12.26 -29.67 25.20
CA LEU A 26 12.64 -30.10 23.88
C LEU A 26 13.94 -29.41 23.47
N GLU A 27 14.97 -30.19 23.20
CA GLU A 27 16.21 -29.71 22.63
C GLU A 27 16.26 -30.12 21.16
N LEU A 28 16.40 -29.15 20.26
CA LEU A 28 16.30 -29.33 18.83
C LEU A 28 17.54 -28.79 18.14
N TYR A 29 18.07 -29.55 17.20
CA TYR A 29 19.20 -29.15 16.35
C TYR A 29 18.77 -29.04 14.91
N SER A 30 19.06 -27.90 14.26
CA SER A 30 18.75 -27.71 12.86
C SER A 30 19.68 -28.60 12.01
N SER A 31 19.11 -29.53 11.26
CA SER A 31 19.87 -30.31 10.25
C SER A 31 20.06 -29.50 8.95
N THR A 32 19.34 -28.42 8.77
CA THR A 32 19.47 -27.58 7.57
C THR A 32 20.74 -26.73 7.65
N GLY A 33 21.74 -27.08 6.83
CA GLY A 33 23.05 -26.42 6.81
C GLY A 33 24.05 -26.97 7.83
N ALA A 34 23.67 -27.91 8.68
CA ALA A 34 24.56 -28.66 9.55
C ALA A 34 25.14 -29.87 8.80
N THR A 35 26.39 -30.17 9.08
CA THR A 35 27.06 -31.38 8.60
C THR A 35 27.26 -32.34 9.76
N SER A 36 26.80 -33.59 9.63
CA SER A 36 27.10 -34.61 10.62
C SER A 36 28.53 -35.13 10.44
N VAL A 37 29.24 -35.30 11.55
CA VAL A 37 30.57 -35.88 11.63
C VAL A 37 30.49 -37.11 12.55
N ALA A 38 30.82 -38.28 12.03
CA ALA A 38 30.80 -39.54 12.77
C ALA A 38 32.23 -40.11 12.85
N LEU A 39 32.77 -40.13 14.05
CA LEU A 39 34.11 -40.64 14.31
C LEU A 39 34.03 -41.94 15.10
N THR A 40 34.73 -42.99 14.64
CA THR A 40 34.68 -44.32 15.24
C THR A 40 36.08 -44.80 15.59
N GLY A 41 36.51 -44.50 16.80
CA GLY A 41 37.80 -44.93 17.32
C GLY A 41 38.82 -43.83 17.50
N VAL A 42 39.81 -44.13 18.34
CA VAL A 42 40.93 -43.20 18.60
C VAL A 42 41.79 -43.08 17.34
N GLY A 43 42.05 -41.83 16.94
CA GLY A 43 42.82 -41.51 15.73
C GLY A 43 41.96 -41.35 14.48
N ASP A 44 40.65 -41.65 14.55
CA ASP A 44 39.75 -41.40 13.41
C ASP A 44 39.58 -39.89 13.17
N THR A 45 39.54 -39.54 11.88
CA THR A 45 39.50 -38.14 11.45
C THR A 45 38.45 -37.91 10.39
N GLU A 46 37.70 -36.83 10.50
CA GLU A 46 36.75 -36.37 9.47
C GLU A 46 36.88 -34.88 9.23
N THR A 47 36.84 -34.47 7.98
CA THR A 47 36.97 -33.05 7.56
C THR A 47 35.70 -32.56 6.93
N VAL A 48 35.19 -31.44 7.43
CA VAL A 48 33.96 -30.80 6.92
C VAL A 48 34.21 -29.32 6.65
N THR A 49 33.45 -28.77 5.69
CA THR A 49 33.48 -27.32 5.39
C THR A 49 32.10 -26.72 5.65
N VAL A 50 32.02 -25.78 6.58
CA VAL A 50 30.77 -25.08 6.98
C VAL A 50 31.03 -23.59 7.03
N GLY A 51 30.17 -22.82 6.37
CA GLY A 51 30.28 -21.35 6.34
C GLY A 51 31.62 -20.84 5.77
N GLY A 52 32.22 -21.60 4.82
CA GLY A 52 33.52 -21.25 4.23
C GLY A 52 34.73 -21.58 5.11
N LYS A 53 34.53 -22.25 6.25
CA LYS A 53 35.59 -22.73 7.14
C LYS A 53 35.73 -24.24 7.08
N THR A 54 36.94 -24.71 6.97
CA THR A 54 37.26 -26.15 6.95
C THR A 54 37.75 -26.57 8.33
N LEU A 55 37.05 -27.54 8.94
CA LEU A 55 37.35 -28.10 10.25
C LEU A 55 37.65 -29.61 10.10
N THR A 56 38.78 -30.02 10.61
CA THR A 56 39.15 -31.45 10.67
C THR A 56 39.08 -31.90 12.13
N PHE A 57 38.15 -32.79 12.41
CA PHE A 57 37.95 -33.38 13.73
C PHE A 57 38.74 -34.67 13.86
N GLU A 58 39.31 -34.94 15.03
CA GLU A 58 40.05 -36.13 15.35
C GLU A 58 39.76 -36.59 16.78
N VAL A 59 39.45 -37.85 17.00
CA VAL A 59 39.29 -38.43 18.35
C VAL A 59 40.65 -38.79 18.90
N LYS A 60 41.02 -38.26 20.06
CA LYS A 60 42.25 -38.58 20.79
C LYS A 60 42.05 -39.52 21.96
N GLY A 61 40.80 -39.73 22.40
CA GLY A 61 40.46 -40.62 23.48
C GLY A 61 39.12 -40.28 24.11
N TRP A 62 38.83 -40.93 25.21
CA TRP A 62 37.63 -40.69 26.02
C TRP A 62 37.97 -40.69 27.50
N ASP A 63 37.04 -40.28 28.34
CA ASP A 63 37.18 -40.32 29.80
C ASP A 63 36.68 -41.66 30.34
N PRO A 64 37.56 -42.55 30.88
CA PRO A 64 37.13 -43.84 31.39
C PRO A 64 36.17 -43.76 32.60
N GLN A 65 36.16 -42.63 33.30
CA GLN A 65 35.27 -42.38 34.44
C GLN A 65 33.95 -41.69 34.01
N ASN A 66 33.95 -41.15 32.82
CA ASN A 66 32.76 -40.51 32.24
C ASN A 66 32.64 -40.89 30.77
N THR A 67 31.93 -41.97 30.49
CA THR A 67 31.79 -42.54 29.15
C THR A 67 31.03 -41.65 28.15
N ASN A 68 30.38 -40.59 28.64
CA ASN A 68 29.72 -39.57 27.80
C ASN A 68 30.65 -38.42 27.44
N LYS A 69 31.98 -38.64 27.49
CA LYS A 69 32.97 -37.58 27.28
C LYS A 69 34.13 -38.07 26.44
N ALA A 70 34.40 -37.32 25.36
CA ALA A 70 35.50 -37.60 24.42
C ALA A 70 36.51 -36.46 24.36
N TYR A 71 37.75 -36.77 24.07
CA TYR A 71 38.80 -35.79 23.81
C TYR A 71 38.97 -35.64 22.31
N LEU A 72 38.56 -34.47 21.81
CA LEU A 72 38.62 -34.15 20.39
C LEU A 72 39.65 -33.07 20.10
N TYR A 73 40.35 -33.24 18.99
CA TYR A 73 41.18 -32.21 18.38
C TYR A 73 40.47 -31.65 17.16
N VAL A 74 40.57 -30.37 16.95
CA VAL A 74 40.11 -29.75 15.70
C VAL A 74 41.27 -29.00 15.06
N ASN A 75 41.48 -29.26 13.78
CA ASN A 75 42.64 -28.75 13.02
C ASN A 75 43.98 -29.01 13.75
N GLY A 76 44.10 -30.21 14.34
CA GLY A 76 45.31 -30.64 15.05
C GLY A 76 45.51 -29.99 16.44
N LYS A 77 44.58 -29.23 16.95
CA LYS A 77 44.66 -28.56 18.26
C LYS A 77 43.62 -29.08 19.23
N ALA A 78 43.98 -29.25 20.49
CA ALA A 78 43.04 -29.53 21.55
C ALA A 78 42.12 -28.30 21.74
N THR A 79 40.82 -28.52 21.65
CA THR A 79 39.82 -27.42 21.72
C THR A 79 39.20 -27.26 23.10
N SER A 80 39.33 -28.28 23.95
CA SER A 80 38.94 -28.24 25.37
C SER A 80 39.86 -29.12 26.20
N PRO A 81 40.51 -28.55 27.25
CA PRO A 81 41.36 -29.33 28.14
C PRO A 81 40.55 -30.33 29.01
N TYR A 82 39.24 -30.16 29.09
CA TYR A 82 38.33 -30.99 29.91
C TYR A 82 37.58 -32.05 29.09
N GLY A 83 37.81 -32.11 27.76
CA GLY A 83 37.10 -32.98 26.85
C GLY A 83 35.72 -32.40 26.45
N TRP A 84 35.10 -33.03 25.48
CA TRP A 84 33.79 -32.70 24.92
C TRP A 84 32.74 -33.64 25.48
N VAL A 85 31.69 -33.09 26.04
CA VAL A 85 30.63 -33.83 26.75
C VAL A 85 29.43 -33.96 25.84
N GLU A 86 28.83 -35.14 25.78
CA GLU A 86 27.56 -35.39 25.12
C GLU A 86 26.49 -34.41 25.60
N GLY A 87 25.67 -33.92 24.66
CA GLY A 87 24.65 -32.91 24.93
C GLY A 87 25.15 -31.46 25.03
N SER A 88 26.47 -31.25 24.88
CA SER A 88 27.07 -29.91 24.99
C SER A 88 27.37 -29.31 23.62
N THR A 89 27.34 -27.99 23.56
CA THR A 89 27.69 -27.21 22.36
C THR A 89 29.02 -26.49 22.56
N TYR A 90 29.92 -26.62 21.61
CA TYR A 90 31.22 -25.94 21.60
C TYR A 90 31.30 -25.00 20.41
N THR A 91 32.09 -23.93 20.55
CA THR A 91 32.35 -22.99 19.46
C THR A 91 33.81 -23.13 19.04
N VAL A 92 34.03 -23.53 17.80
CA VAL A 92 35.37 -23.71 17.22
C VAL A 92 35.50 -22.84 15.99
N GLU A 93 36.47 -21.91 16.02
CA GLU A 93 36.67 -20.93 14.95
C GLU A 93 35.39 -20.18 14.56
N GLY A 94 34.47 -19.96 15.53
CA GLY A 94 33.18 -19.31 15.32
C GLY A 94 32.10 -20.19 14.69
N VAL A 95 32.34 -21.49 14.54
CA VAL A 95 31.35 -22.49 14.11
C VAL A 95 30.84 -23.22 15.36
N LYS A 96 29.52 -23.31 15.52
CA LYS A 96 28.89 -24.11 16.59
C LYS A 96 28.96 -25.59 16.24
N VAL A 97 29.41 -26.39 17.21
CA VAL A 97 29.51 -27.86 17.10
C VAL A 97 28.78 -28.47 18.30
N TYR A 98 27.76 -29.24 18.03
CA TYR A 98 27.02 -29.98 19.04
C TYR A 98 27.52 -31.40 19.12
N VAL A 99 27.76 -31.89 20.32
CA VAL A 99 28.11 -33.30 20.60
C VAL A 99 26.81 -34.08 20.80
N ASN A 100 26.37 -34.75 19.75
CA ASN A 100 25.09 -35.45 19.76
C ASN A 100 25.16 -36.78 20.52
N ASP A 101 26.26 -37.51 20.38
CA ASP A 101 26.44 -38.80 21.03
C ASP A 101 27.94 -39.07 21.31
N VAL A 102 28.22 -39.63 22.46
CA VAL A 102 29.53 -40.20 22.82
C VAL A 102 29.27 -41.57 23.41
N SER A 103 29.62 -42.62 22.67
CA SER A 103 29.39 -43.97 23.09
C SER A 103 30.71 -44.75 23.17
N VAL A 104 30.94 -45.43 24.27
CA VAL A 104 32.07 -46.37 24.42
C VAL A 104 31.62 -47.77 24.06
N ILE A 105 32.20 -48.31 23.01
CA ILE A 105 31.83 -49.60 22.46
C ILE A 105 32.85 -50.64 22.92
N ARG A 106 32.40 -51.71 23.53
CA ARG A 106 33.25 -52.87 23.92
C ARG A 106 33.15 -53.96 22.88
N THR A 107 34.22 -54.22 22.17
CA THR A 107 34.29 -55.22 21.06
C THR A 107 34.89 -56.55 21.49
N GLY A 108 35.27 -56.72 22.77
CA GLY A 108 35.84 -57.92 23.35
C GLY A 108 36.14 -57.80 24.82
N ALA A 109 36.81 -58.77 25.43
CA ALA A 109 37.06 -58.74 26.87
C ALA A 109 38.03 -57.66 27.34
N GLN A 110 38.72 -56.97 26.42
CA GLN A 110 39.70 -55.91 26.71
C GLN A 110 39.82 -54.82 25.64
N GLU A 111 38.99 -54.80 24.59
CA GLU A 111 39.04 -53.75 23.56
C GLU A 111 37.85 -52.84 23.68
N GLU A 112 38.12 -51.62 24.07
CA GLU A 112 37.15 -50.53 24.13
C GLU A 112 37.49 -49.53 23.03
N THR A 113 36.48 -49.08 22.29
CA THR A 113 36.60 -47.98 21.34
C THR A 113 35.52 -46.92 21.61
N VAL A 114 35.74 -45.71 21.17
CA VAL A 114 34.77 -44.61 21.31
C VAL A 114 34.20 -44.25 19.97
N SER A 115 32.88 -44.06 19.93
CA SER A 115 32.17 -43.44 18.80
C SER A 115 31.67 -42.06 19.21
N VAL A 116 31.86 -41.08 18.34
CA VAL A 116 31.42 -39.70 18.57
C VAL A 116 30.63 -39.24 17.35
N LEU A 117 29.42 -38.71 17.61
CA LEU A 117 28.58 -38.08 16.59
C LEU A 117 28.46 -36.59 16.90
N LEU A 118 28.85 -35.76 15.91
CA LEU A 118 28.81 -34.32 16.01
C LEU A 118 27.88 -33.74 14.94
N PHE A 119 27.23 -32.65 15.29
CA PHE A 119 26.53 -31.76 14.31
C PHE A 119 27.29 -30.43 14.23
N VAL A 120 27.83 -30.14 13.05
CA VAL A 120 28.71 -29.00 12.81
C VAL A 120 27.95 -27.91 12.04
N GLY A 121 27.95 -26.70 12.54
CA GLY A 121 27.26 -25.56 11.93
C GLY A 121 25.74 -25.53 12.17
N THR A 122 25.28 -26.19 13.23
CA THR A 122 23.88 -26.27 13.60
C THR A 122 23.45 -25.09 14.49
N ASP A 123 22.16 -24.71 14.39
CA ASP A 123 21.49 -23.92 15.43
C ASP A 123 20.86 -24.86 16.44
N LYS A 124 21.10 -24.58 17.72
CA LYS A 124 20.45 -25.24 18.86
C LYS A 124 19.25 -24.41 19.30
N LEU A 125 18.08 -25.04 19.42
CA LEU A 125 16.91 -24.47 20.07
C LEU A 125 16.58 -25.29 21.31
N VAL A 126 16.40 -24.64 22.44
CA VAL A 126 15.84 -25.23 23.65
C VAL A 126 14.47 -24.61 23.90
N LEU A 127 13.45 -25.47 23.90
CA LEU A 127 12.06 -25.11 24.12
C LEU A 127 11.64 -25.73 25.44
N LYS A 128 11.36 -24.89 26.45
CA LYS A 128 10.95 -25.30 27.78
C LYS A 128 9.63 -24.65 28.12
N ASP A 129 8.69 -25.45 28.62
CA ASP A 129 7.35 -24.96 28.95
C ASP A 129 7.37 -23.77 29.89
N GLY A 130 6.61 -22.72 29.58
CA GLY A 130 6.51 -21.48 30.31
C GLY A 130 7.76 -20.59 30.30
N GLN A 131 8.77 -20.88 29.44
CA GLN A 131 10.00 -20.12 29.36
C GLN A 131 10.20 -19.52 27.96
N PRO A 132 11.04 -18.46 27.83
CA PRO A 132 11.49 -18.00 26.52
C PRO A 132 12.21 -19.10 25.73
N VAL A 133 12.17 -19.00 24.39
CA VAL A 133 12.98 -19.85 23.52
C VAL A 133 14.45 -19.53 23.75
N GLU A 134 15.28 -20.53 23.98
CA GLU A 134 16.75 -20.36 23.95
C GLU A 134 17.29 -20.77 22.57
N LYS A 135 18.06 -19.89 21.96
CA LYS A 135 18.76 -20.16 20.71
C LYS A 135 20.26 -20.04 20.92
N ASN A 136 20.99 -21.13 20.68
CA ASN A 136 22.44 -21.18 20.88
C ASN A 136 22.87 -20.75 22.30
N ASP A 137 22.11 -21.19 23.30
CA ASP A 137 22.31 -20.92 24.74
C ASP A 137 21.99 -19.45 25.16
N GLU A 138 21.31 -18.68 24.31
CA GLU A 138 20.85 -17.34 24.62
C GLU A 138 19.32 -17.31 24.59
N ALA A 139 18.71 -16.78 25.64
CA ALA A 139 17.27 -16.61 25.71
C ALA A 139 16.82 -15.50 24.74
N LEU A 140 15.85 -15.81 23.89
CA LEU A 140 15.25 -14.83 22.97
C LEU A 140 14.13 -14.09 23.71
N SER A 141 14.37 -12.85 24.04
CA SER A 141 13.37 -12.04 24.73
C SER A 141 12.15 -11.80 23.82
N GLY A 142 10.97 -11.65 24.43
CA GLY A 142 9.70 -11.57 23.70
C GLY A 142 9.21 -12.89 23.10
N THR A 143 9.76 -14.02 23.54
CA THR A 143 9.24 -15.34 23.16
C THR A 143 8.71 -16.10 24.37
N SER A 144 7.71 -16.95 24.16
CA SER A 144 7.25 -17.92 25.16
C SER A 144 6.92 -19.27 24.52
N VAL A 145 7.08 -20.33 25.27
CA VAL A 145 6.85 -21.70 24.82
C VAL A 145 5.74 -22.34 25.65
N THR A 146 4.78 -22.99 25.00
CA THR A 146 3.81 -23.86 25.67
C THR A 146 3.88 -25.27 25.07
N ILE A 147 4.11 -26.28 25.91
CA ILE A 147 4.23 -27.68 25.50
C ILE A 147 3.00 -28.46 25.97
N HIS A 148 2.18 -28.91 25.03
CA HIS A 148 1.05 -29.78 25.32
C HIS A 148 1.44 -31.25 25.14
N LYS A 149 1.33 -32.04 26.18
CA LYS A 149 1.69 -33.46 26.18
C LYS A 149 0.66 -34.36 26.83
N SER A 150 0.75 -35.65 26.57
CA SER A 150 0.04 -36.71 27.27
C SER A 150 1.05 -37.77 27.70
N GLY A 151 1.43 -37.76 28.97
CA GLY A 151 2.57 -38.51 29.47
C GLY A 151 3.87 -38.03 28.81
N THR A 152 4.61 -38.94 28.17
CA THR A 152 5.83 -38.63 27.41
C THR A 152 5.58 -38.39 25.90
N LYS A 153 4.32 -38.21 25.49
CA LYS A 153 3.96 -37.99 24.11
C LYS A 153 3.63 -36.51 23.89
N LEU A 154 4.39 -35.86 23.01
CA LEU A 154 4.11 -34.49 22.55
C LEU A 154 2.82 -34.49 21.71
N ASN A 155 1.86 -33.63 22.05
CA ASN A 155 0.61 -33.45 21.31
C ASN A 155 0.67 -32.20 20.41
N SER A 156 1.07 -31.06 20.98
CA SER A 156 1.26 -29.81 20.25
C SER A 156 2.32 -28.95 20.94
N LEU A 157 2.88 -28.05 20.16
CA LEU A 157 3.87 -27.05 20.57
C LEU A 157 3.37 -25.70 20.13
N GLU A 158 3.29 -24.76 21.08
CA GLU A 158 2.97 -23.38 20.81
C GLU A 158 4.19 -22.51 21.13
N ILE A 159 4.57 -21.66 20.20
CA ILE A 159 5.67 -20.71 20.36
C ILE A 159 5.12 -19.34 20.02
N GLU A 160 4.99 -18.52 21.05
CA GLU A 160 4.61 -17.13 20.91
C GLU A 160 5.85 -16.28 20.67
N VAL A 161 5.77 -15.35 19.72
CA VAL A 161 6.82 -14.37 19.44
C VAL A 161 6.18 -12.98 19.51
N ALA A 162 6.46 -12.28 20.59
CA ALA A 162 6.04 -10.90 20.78
C ALA A 162 7.29 -10.04 21.03
N PRO A 163 7.51 -8.95 20.28
CA PRO A 163 8.60 -8.02 20.58
C PRO A 163 8.49 -7.47 22.00
N ASP A 164 9.59 -7.33 22.71
CA ASP A 164 9.62 -6.75 24.08
C ASP A 164 9.15 -5.31 24.12
N THR A 165 9.28 -4.61 23.01
CA THR A 165 8.80 -3.26 22.81
C THR A 165 8.05 -3.18 21.49
N THR A 166 7.08 -2.28 21.39
CA THR A 166 6.40 -2.04 20.12
C THR A 166 7.41 -1.79 19.03
N THR A 167 7.40 -2.64 18.00
CA THR A 167 8.31 -2.56 16.87
C THR A 167 7.58 -1.97 15.67
N TYR A 168 8.08 -0.85 15.18
CA TYR A 168 7.54 -0.18 14.00
C TYR A 168 8.33 -0.57 12.76
N LEU A 169 7.61 -0.96 11.70
CA LEU A 169 8.22 -1.21 10.40
C LEU A 169 8.20 0.08 9.58
N LYS A 170 9.37 0.51 9.14
CA LYS A 170 9.51 1.59 8.14
C LYS A 170 9.33 1.03 6.74
N ASP A 171 9.01 1.91 5.79
CA ASP A 171 8.98 1.55 4.37
C ASP A 171 10.29 0.88 3.93
N GLY A 172 10.16 -0.24 3.23
CA GLY A 172 11.29 -1.07 2.82
C GLY A 172 11.91 -1.94 3.93
N SER A 173 11.42 -1.88 5.18
CA SER A 173 11.94 -2.67 6.29
C SER A 173 11.23 -4.02 6.44
N THR A 174 11.93 -4.94 7.09
CA THR A 174 11.43 -6.29 7.31
C THR A 174 11.69 -6.72 8.75
N PHE A 175 10.65 -7.17 9.43
CA PHE A 175 10.79 -7.94 10.67
C PHE A 175 10.99 -9.42 10.30
N VAL A 176 11.97 -10.05 10.90
CA VAL A 176 12.26 -11.48 10.72
C VAL A 176 12.04 -12.17 12.06
N ASP A 177 11.25 -13.24 12.05
CA ASP A 177 11.06 -14.10 13.22
C ASP A 177 12.41 -14.56 13.79
N PRO A 178 12.71 -14.27 15.07
CA PRO A 178 14.03 -14.54 15.64
C PRO A 178 14.28 -16.02 15.93
N VAL A 179 13.24 -16.82 16.05
CA VAL A 179 13.34 -18.24 16.41
C VAL A 179 13.78 -19.06 15.19
N PHE A 180 12.97 -19.08 14.16
CA PHE A 180 13.18 -19.92 12.98
C PHE A 180 13.80 -19.16 11.81
N GLY A 181 13.66 -17.83 11.78
CA GLY A 181 14.02 -16.99 10.64
C GLY A 181 13.20 -17.30 9.37
N SER A 182 12.06 -17.97 9.56
CA SER A 182 11.23 -18.49 8.47
C SER A 182 10.06 -17.58 8.13
N PHE A 183 9.58 -16.81 9.09
CA PHE A 183 8.55 -15.81 8.88
C PHE A 183 9.16 -14.43 8.79
N ARG A 184 8.70 -13.68 7.81
CA ARG A 184 9.08 -12.29 7.61
C ARG A 184 7.84 -11.47 7.39
N PHE A 185 7.82 -10.29 8.04
CA PHE A 185 6.85 -9.24 7.79
C PHE A 185 7.59 -8.10 7.12
N SER A 186 7.26 -7.81 5.87
CA SER A 186 7.89 -6.72 5.13
C SER A 186 6.86 -5.66 4.83
N LEU A 187 7.17 -4.40 5.15
CA LEU A 187 6.39 -3.24 4.76
C LEU A 187 7.05 -2.61 3.53
N ASN A 188 6.27 -2.39 2.48
CA ASN A 188 6.73 -1.73 1.24
C ASN A 188 5.89 -0.48 0.95
N GLY A 189 5.72 0.35 1.97
CA GLY A 189 4.99 1.59 1.87
C GLY A 189 3.49 1.45 1.86
N MET A 190 2.85 2.42 1.26
CA MET A 190 1.39 2.52 1.16
C MET A 190 0.95 2.69 -0.28
N THR A 191 -0.29 2.31 -0.58
CA THR A 191 -0.93 2.57 -1.86
C THR A 191 -2.22 3.38 -1.67
N PRO A 192 -2.35 4.56 -2.32
CA PRO A 192 -1.29 5.28 -3.03
C PRO A 192 -0.16 5.72 -2.08
N SER A 193 1.08 5.86 -2.57
CA SER A 193 2.20 6.34 -1.75
C SER A 193 1.89 7.69 -1.10
N LEU A 194 2.53 8.01 0.03
CA LEU A 194 2.15 9.12 0.91
C LEU A 194 2.05 10.47 0.19
N THR A 195 2.93 10.73 -0.77
CA THR A 195 2.98 11.98 -1.55
C THR A 195 2.70 11.76 -3.04
N SER A 196 2.02 10.68 -3.39
CA SER A 196 1.64 10.38 -4.78
C SER A 196 0.87 11.53 -5.42
N ALA A 197 1.14 11.79 -6.70
CA ALA A 197 0.38 12.75 -7.50
C ALA A 197 -1.09 12.34 -7.73
N SER A 198 -1.45 11.09 -7.42
CA SER A 198 -2.83 10.63 -7.43
C SER A 198 -3.64 11.07 -6.20
N ARG A 199 -2.96 11.54 -5.15
CA ARG A 199 -3.62 12.11 -3.97
C ARG A 199 -4.04 13.54 -4.24
N ASP A 200 -5.16 13.95 -3.68
CA ASP A 200 -5.49 15.37 -3.64
C ASP A 200 -4.53 16.09 -2.71
N LEU A 201 -4.04 17.23 -3.15
CA LEU A 201 -3.18 18.07 -2.32
C LEU A 201 -3.91 19.33 -1.93
N VAL A 202 -4.20 19.45 -0.64
CA VAL A 202 -4.67 20.69 -0.02
C VAL A 202 -3.50 21.33 0.70
N LYS A 203 -3.27 22.63 0.45
CA LYS A 203 -2.24 23.41 1.13
C LYS A 203 -2.89 24.53 1.93
N ILE A 204 -2.48 24.64 3.17
CA ILE A 204 -2.82 25.74 4.06
C ILE A 204 -1.49 26.37 4.46
N GLU A 205 -1.29 27.61 4.08
CA GLU A 205 -0.01 28.26 4.28
C GLU A 205 -0.16 29.73 4.64
N LYS A 206 0.77 30.23 5.41
CA LYS A 206 0.85 31.66 5.71
C LYS A 206 1.07 32.46 4.43
N SER A 207 0.37 33.58 4.29
CA SER A 207 0.48 34.54 3.20
C SER A 207 0.70 35.96 3.76
N GLY A 208 1.98 36.30 3.98
CA GLY A 208 2.33 37.50 4.77
C GLY A 208 2.13 37.25 6.28
N THR A 209 2.00 38.32 7.07
CA THR A 209 1.95 38.24 8.55
C THR A 209 0.56 38.02 9.12
N ARG A 210 -0.51 38.09 8.31
CA ARG A 210 -1.91 38.11 8.82
C ARG A 210 -2.88 37.32 7.98
N LYS A 211 -2.41 36.61 6.96
CA LYS A 211 -3.30 35.93 6.02
C LYS A 211 -3.00 34.45 5.93
N VAL A 212 -4.04 33.68 5.76
CA VAL A 212 -3.98 32.26 5.49
C VAL A 212 -4.40 32.03 4.06
N LYS A 213 -3.51 31.43 3.28
CA LYS A 213 -3.78 31.00 1.91
C LYS A 213 -4.20 29.55 1.89
N LEU A 214 -5.30 29.30 1.20
CA LEU A 214 -5.79 27.96 0.89
C LEU A 214 -5.55 27.66 -0.58
N THR A 215 -5.03 26.46 -0.86
CA THR A 215 -4.88 25.95 -2.23
C THR A 215 -5.43 24.54 -2.31
N PHE A 216 -6.31 24.27 -3.27
CA PHE A 216 -6.87 22.95 -3.56
C PHE A 216 -7.24 22.83 -5.04
N THR A 217 -7.45 21.61 -5.51
CA THR A 217 -7.93 21.33 -6.87
C THR A 217 -9.35 20.79 -6.78
N ASN A 218 -10.28 21.36 -7.54
CA ASN A 218 -11.68 20.93 -7.57
C ASN A 218 -11.89 19.68 -8.45
N LYS A 219 -13.13 19.22 -8.53
CA LYS A 219 -13.52 18.02 -9.28
C LYS A 219 -13.17 18.09 -10.78
N GLU A 220 -13.24 19.25 -11.39
CA GLU A 220 -12.90 19.44 -12.80
C GLU A 220 -11.39 19.57 -13.05
N GLY A 221 -10.57 19.50 -12.00
CA GLY A 221 -9.11 19.61 -12.11
C GLY A 221 -8.61 21.06 -12.11
N THR A 222 -9.48 22.05 -11.81
CA THR A 222 -9.09 23.43 -11.66
C THR A 222 -8.51 23.69 -10.27
N THR A 223 -7.31 24.27 -10.22
CA THR A 223 -6.65 24.60 -8.94
C THR A 223 -6.98 26.03 -8.52
N TYR A 224 -7.60 26.16 -7.36
CA TYR A 224 -7.86 27.43 -6.70
C TYR A 224 -6.78 27.71 -5.66
N SER A 225 -6.28 28.94 -5.62
CA SER A 225 -5.32 29.42 -4.62
C SER A 225 -5.67 30.85 -4.24
N PHE A 226 -6.06 31.06 -3.00
CA PHE A 226 -6.55 32.37 -2.54
C PHE A 226 -6.30 32.55 -1.04
N ASP A 227 -6.19 33.81 -0.60
CA ASP A 227 -6.15 34.15 0.81
C ASP A 227 -7.59 34.01 1.35
N ALA A 228 -7.80 33.04 2.25
CA ALA A 228 -9.11 32.70 2.80
C ALA A 228 -9.41 33.45 4.11
N PHE A 229 -8.41 33.51 5.01
CA PHE A 229 -8.54 34.17 6.31
C PHE A 229 -7.64 35.37 6.40
N TYR A 230 -8.13 36.38 7.09
CA TYR A 230 -7.38 37.54 7.55
C TYR A 230 -7.53 37.68 9.07
N LEU A 231 -6.42 37.70 9.81
CA LEU A 231 -6.40 37.91 11.25
C LEU A 231 -5.90 39.31 11.58
N ASP A 232 -6.63 40.03 12.43
CA ASP A 232 -6.19 41.33 12.92
C ASP A 232 -5.21 41.22 14.09
N THR A 233 -4.78 42.37 14.64
CA THR A 233 -3.82 42.41 15.76
C THR A 233 -4.38 41.89 17.08
N ASN A 234 -5.70 41.76 17.19
CA ASN A 234 -6.39 41.24 18.36
C ASN A 234 -6.72 39.75 18.22
N ASN A 235 -6.22 39.10 17.18
CA ASN A 235 -6.53 37.73 16.80
C ASN A 235 -8.00 37.52 16.35
N ASN A 236 -8.67 38.60 15.91
CA ASN A 236 -9.98 38.43 15.31
C ASN A 236 -9.83 37.94 13.88
N CYS A 237 -10.53 36.87 13.53
CA CYS A 237 -10.57 36.32 12.19
C CYS A 237 -11.65 36.97 11.33
N LYS A 238 -11.36 37.14 10.06
CA LYS A 238 -12.34 37.49 9.01
C LYS A 238 -12.18 36.56 7.83
N LEU A 239 -13.28 36.01 7.35
CA LEU A 239 -13.33 35.31 6.08
C LEU A 239 -13.20 36.35 4.95
N SER A 240 -11.96 36.68 4.63
CA SER A 240 -11.62 37.81 3.79
C SER A 240 -10.26 37.66 3.11
N HIS A 241 -10.19 38.11 1.86
CA HIS A 241 -8.95 38.10 1.09
C HIS A 241 -7.87 39.06 1.64
N ASP A 242 -8.25 40.20 2.21
CA ASP A 242 -7.28 41.22 2.64
C ASP A 242 -7.72 41.98 3.90
N GLY A 243 -8.74 41.51 4.61
CA GLY A 243 -9.38 42.18 5.75
C GLY A 243 -10.47 43.16 5.36
N THR A 244 -10.62 43.47 4.06
CA THR A 244 -11.66 44.40 3.54
C THR A 244 -12.55 43.79 2.46
N LYS A 245 -12.10 42.71 1.81
CA LYS A 245 -12.80 42.01 0.74
C LYS A 245 -13.30 40.67 1.25
N ASN A 246 -14.57 40.60 1.61
CA ASN A 246 -15.18 39.43 2.19
C ASN A 246 -15.24 38.25 1.21
N ILE A 247 -15.25 37.06 1.75
CA ILE A 247 -15.48 35.81 1.05
C ILE A 247 -16.78 35.24 1.63
N TYR A 248 -17.78 35.06 0.79
CA TYR A 248 -19.07 34.53 1.20
C TYR A 248 -19.16 33.04 0.97
N VAL A 249 -19.42 32.32 2.05
CA VAL A 249 -19.74 30.87 2.06
C VAL A 249 -21.14 30.62 2.61
N VAL A 250 -21.82 31.68 3.09
CA VAL A 250 -23.18 31.66 3.64
C VAL A 250 -24.01 32.68 2.89
N GLU A 251 -25.25 32.35 2.57
CA GLU A 251 -26.16 33.18 1.78
C GLU A 251 -26.87 34.27 2.63
N ASN A 252 -27.25 33.87 3.85
CA ASN A 252 -28.01 34.74 4.72
C ASN A 252 -27.29 36.06 4.98
N ASN A 253 -28.03 37.17 4.78
CA ASN A 253 -27.54 38.53 4.93
C ASN A 253 -26.41 38.96 3.98
N MET A 254 -26.13 38.19 2.90
CA MET A 254 -25.15 38.58 1.90
C MET A 254 -25.45 39.97 1.31
N ASP A 255 -24.41 40.75 1.15
CA ASP A 255 -24.41 42.03 0.43
C ASP A 255 -23.08 42.20 -0.31
N LEU A 256 -22.96 41.50 -1.44
CA LEU A 256 -21.73 41.34 -2.21
C LEU A 256 -21.31 42.66 -2.87
N LYS A 257 -20.09 43.10 -2.62
CA LYS A 257 -19.49 44.32 -3.17
C LYS A 257 -18.41 44.02 -4.20
N VAL A 258 -18.12 44.98 -5.06
CA VAL A 258 -17.06 44.88 -6.05
C VAL A 258 -15.70 44.60 -5.37
N GLY A 259 -15.04 43.55 -5.82
CA GLY A 259 -13.79 43.02 -5.29
C GLY A 259 -13.96 41.90 -4.29
N GLU A 260 -15.17 41.61 -3.81
CA GLU A 260 -15.47 40.49 -2.91
C GLU A 260 -15.70 39.17 -3.66
N TYR A 261 -15.72 38.08 -2.92
CA TYR A 261 -15.68 36.72 -3.44
C TYR A 261 -16.90 35.93 -2.98
N VAL A 262 -17.31 34.99 -3.82
CA VAL A 262 -18.31 33.97 -3.51
C VAL A 262 -17.75 32.59 -3.77
N VAL A 263 -18.04 31.65 -2.87
CA VAL A 263 -17.81 30.22 -3.07
C VAL A 263 -19.11 29.64 -3.60
N LEU A 264 -19.06 29.01 -4.77
CA LEU A 264 -20.20 28.38 -5.42
C LEU A 264 -20.02 26.87 -5.39
N THR A 265 -20.98 26.12 -4.85
CA THR A 265 -20.90 24.69 -4.71
C THR A 265 -22.17 24.02 -5.21
N ALA A 266 -22.09 23.17 -6.21
CA ALA A 266 -23.20 22.36 -6.70
C ALA A 266 -22.83 20.88 -6.65
N GLY A 267 -23.53 20.13 -5.82
CA GLY A 267 -23.15 18.74 -5.52
C GLY A 267 -21.77 18.69 -4.86
N ASP A 268 -20.80 18.06 -5.53
CA ASP A 268 -19.40 17.93 -5.10
C ASP A 268 -18.42 18.77 -5.94
N ALA A 269 -18.94 19.78 -6.66
CA ALA A 269 -18.16 20.68 -7.49
C ALA A 269 -18.14 22.10 -6.89
N THR A 270 -16.94 22.64 -6.68
CA THR A 270 -16.72 23.95 -6.07
C THR A 270 -16.00 24.91 -7.00
N TYR A 271 -16.46 26.14 -7.01
CA TYR A 271 -15.92 27.23 -7.83
C TYR A 271 -15.80 28.50 -6.99
N ILE A 272 -14.80 29.33 -7.27
CA ILE A 272 -14.61 30.58 -6.56
C ILE A 272 -14.59 31.75 -7.54
N TYR A 273 -15.55 32.63 -7.37
CA TYR A 273 -15.73 33.80 -8.23
C TYR A 273 -15.56 35.10 -7.47
N ARG A 274 -15.01 36.10 -8.12
CA ARG A 274 -14.90 37.47 -7.62
C ARG A 274 -15.84 38.39 -8.40
N LEU A 275 -16.59 39.23 -7.71
CA LEU A 275 -17.36 40.29 -8.33
C LEU A 275 -16.40 41.41 -8.81
N SER A 276 -16.29 41.60 -10.12
CA SER A 276 -15.40 42.59 -10.72
C SER A 276 -16.08 43.91 -11.10
N ALA A 277 -17.38 43.86 -11.38
CA ALA A 277 -18.17 45.07 -11.68
C ALA A 277 -19.63 44.89 -11.31
N LEU A 278 -20.28 45.98 -10.90
CA LEU A 278 -21.70 46.00 -10.60
C LEU A 278 -22.29 47.31 -11.16
N THR A 279 -23.35 47.20 -11.96
CA THR A 279 -24.13 48.30 -12.47
C THR A 279 -25.57 48.12 -12.06
N THR A 280 -26.11 49.02 -11.25
CA THR A 280 -27.46 48.93 -10.65
C THR A 280 -28.50 49.82 -11.33
N THR A 281 -28.08 50.65 -12.26
CA THR A 281 -28.92 51.61 -12.98
C THR A 281 -28.84 51.39 -14.50
N GLY A 282 -29.82 51.94 -15.23
CA GLY A 282 -29.91 51.82 -16.70
C GLY A 282 -30.88 50.72 -17.15
N ASN A 283 -31.03 50.55 -18.45
CA ASN A 283 -32.00 49.62 -19.03
C ASN A 283 -31.62 48.14 -18.86
N ASN A 284 -30.33 47.84 -18.69
CA ASN A 284 -29.80 46.47 -18.52
C ASN A 284 -28.78 46.43 -17.39
N PRO A 285 -29.21 46.47 -16.12
CA PRO A 285 -28.30 46.38 -15.00
C PRO A 285 -27.65 44.99 -14.92
N TYR A 286 -26.37 44.92 -14.49
CA TYR A 286 -25.60 43.68 -14.52
C TYR A 286 -24.55 43.63 -13.42
N ALA A 287 -24.14 42.43 -13.11
CA ALA A 287 -22.94 42.08 -12.33
C ALA A 287 -21.94 41.30 -13.20
N THR A 288 -20.65 41.55 -13.05
CA THR A 288 -19.62 40.79 -13.75
C THR A 288 -18.83 39.97 -12.74
N PHE A 289 -18.83 38.66 -12.91
CA PHE A 289 -18.11 37.71 -12.08
C PHE A 289 -16.90 37.17 -12.83
N VAL A 290 -15.79 37.00 -12.12
CA VAL A 290 -14.52 36.46 -12.67
C VAL A 290 -14.15 35.25 -11.86
N ASP A 291 -13.99 34.09 -12.50
CA ASP A 291 -13.38 32.90 -11.91
C ASP A 291 -11.93 33.23 -11.56
N ILE A 292 -11.57 33.09 -10.30
CA ILE A 292 -10.24 33.49 -9.82
C ILE A 292 -9.10 32.57 -10.28
N ALA A 293 -9.41 31.34 -10.64
CA ALA A 293 -8.41 30.38 -11.12
C ALA A 293 -8.13 30.54 -12.62
N THR A 294 -9.18 30.68 -13.41
CA THR A 294 -9.06 30.74 -14.89
C THR A 294 -8.99 32.16 -15.44
N GLY A 295 -9.45 33.14 -14.68
CA GLY A 295 -9.62 34.52 -15.14
C GLY A 295 -10.81 34.73 -16.09
N SER A 296 -11.59 33.68 -16.36
CA SER A 296 -12.77 33.77 -17.20
C SER A 296 -13.83 34.65 -16.54
N SER A 297 -14.49 35.52 -17.33
CA SER A 297 -15.50 36.43 -16.81
C SER A 297 -16.87 36.18 -17.43
N GLN A 298 -17.90 36.26 -16.60
CA GLN A 298 -19.30 36.22 -17.01
C GLN A 298 -20.03 37.51 -16.59
N LYS A 299 -20.80 38.06 -17.53
CA LYS A 299 -21.65 39.16 -17.30
C LYS A 299 -23.09 38.68 -17.10
N VAL A 300 -23.62 38.85 -15.90
CA VAL A 300 -24.94 38.38 -15.49
C VAL A 300 -25.91 39.55 -15.49
N TYR A 301 -26.95 39.48 -16.29
CA TYR A 301 -28.05 40.48 -16.32
C TYR A 301 -29.16 40.02 -15.38
N TYR A 302 -29.08 40.42 -14.13
CA TYR A 302 -29.91 39.87 -13.04
C TYR A 302 -31.42 40.18 -13.15
N ASN A 303 -31.84 40.99 -14.12
CA ASN A 303 -33.26 41.21 -14.42
C ASN A 303 -33.79 40.42 -15.61
N SER A 304 -32.92 39.82 -16.43
CA SER A 304 -33.33 39.09 -17.67
C SER A 304 -32.74 37.70 -17.77
N ASP A 305 -31.50 37.51 -17.38
CA ASP A 305 -30.80 36.23 -17.31
C ASP A 305 -29.95 36.21 -16.02
N PRO A 306 -30.56 35.84 -14.89
CA PRO A 306 -29.97 36.04 -13.57
C PRO A 306 -29.04 34.91 -13.12
N TYR A 307 -28.30 34.29 -14.00
CA TYR A 307 -27.49 33.12 -13.64
C TYR A 307 -26.01 33.26 -13.99
N ILE A 308 -25.17 32.78 -13.09
CA ILE A 308 -23.80 32.35 -13.40
C ILE A 308 -23.89 30.91 -13.89
N TYR A 309 -23.44 30.66 -15.11
CA TYR A 309 -23.43 29.33 -15.70
C TYR A 309 -22.02 28.72 -15.64
N ILE A 310 -21.91 27.49 -15.11
CA ILE A 310 -20.66 26.75 -15.02
C ILE A 310 -20.93 25.30 -15.44
N GLY A 311 -20.63 24.96 -16.69
CA GLY A 311 -21.03 23.68 -17.26
C GLY A 311 -22.55 23.50 -17.24
N GLU A 312 -23.04 22.47 -16.58
CA GLU A 312 -24.48 22.22 -16.39
C GLU A 312 -25.06 22.90 -15.14
N ASN A 313 -24.20 23.47 -14.28
CA ASN A 313 -24.61 24.13 -13.05
C ASN A 313 -24.98 25.59 -13.31
N LYS A 314 -25.97 26.09 -12.57
CA LYS A 314 -26.37 27.48 -12.61
C LYS A 314 -26.57 28.02 -11.18
N PHE A 315 -26.11 29.23 -10.95
CA PHE A 315 -26.22 29.92 -9.66
C PHE A 315 -26.95 31.25 -9.85
N LYS A 316 -28.05 31.39 -9.16
CA LYS A 316 -28.91 32.57 -9.32
C LYS A 316 -28.30 33.79 -8.66
N VAL A 317 -28.43 34.93 -9.33
CA VAL A 317 -27.98 36.24 -8.85
C VAL A 317 -29.19 37.14 -8.74
N GLN A 318 -29.36 37.81 -7.62
CA GLN A 318 -30.42 38.84 -7.46
C GLN A 318 -29.87 40.15 -6.92
N TYR A 319 -30.50 41.22 -7.32
CA TYR A 319 -30.32 42.54 -6.70
C TYR A 319 -31.63 42.98 -6.09
N ALA A 320 -31.74 42.89 -4.76
CA ALA A 320 -32.95 43.21 -4.01
C ALA A 320 -32.61 44.00 -2.76
N ASN A 321 -33.44 44.95 -2.38
CA ASN A 321 -33.24 45.80 -1.20
C ASN A 321 -31.86 46.50 -1.16
N ASN A 322 -31.36 46.91 -2.31
CA ASN A 322 -30.02 47.49 -2.51
C ASN A 322 -28.85 46.56 -2.17
N LYS A 323 -29.07 45.24 -2.15
CA LYS A 323 -28.05 44.22 -1.91
C LYS A 323 -27.93 43.31 -3.13
N LEU A 324 -26.70 42.96 -3.49
CA LEU A 324 -26.42 41.92 -4.45
C LEU A 324 -26.21 40.60 -3.70
N GLN A 325 -26.94 39.58 -4.08
CA GLN A 325 -26.90 38.24 -3.49
C GLN A 325 -26.71 37.17 -4.58
N VAL A 326 -26.11 36.05 -4.21
CA VAL A 326 -25.91 34.88 -5.07
C VAL A 326 -26.34 33.64 -4.29
N SER A 327 -27.14 32.77 -4.91
CA SER A 327 -27.42 31.45 -4.36
C SER A 327 -26.15 30.61 -4.52
N LEU A 328 -25.51 30.26 -3.41
CA LEU A 328 -24.18 29.62 -3.40
C LEU A 328 -24.22 28.13 -3.68
N ASN A 329 -25.34 27.46 -3.37
CA ASN A 329 -25.59 26.03 -3.59
C ASN A 329 -26.41 25.74 -4.86
N GLY A 330 -26.89 26.79 -5.55
CA GLY A 330 -27.63 26.68 -6.81
C GLY A 330 -29.11 26.32 -6.66
N ASP A 331 -29.68 26.33 -5.46
CA ASP A 331 -31.09 26.01 -5.18
C ASP A 331 -32.06 27.18 -5.37
N GLU A 332 -31.52 28.36 -5.70
CA GLU A 332 -32.25 29.63 -5.91
C GLU A 332 -32.83 30.26 -4.62
N ASP A 333 -32.48 29.73 -3.43
CA ASP A 333 -32.71 30.43 -2.15
C ASP A 333 -31.56 31.40 -1.88
N PHE A 334 -31.76 32.35 -0.99
CA PHE A 334 -30.79 33.38 -0.59
C PHE A 334 -30.78 33.55 0.93
N THR A 335 -31.42 32.64 1.65
CA THR A 335 -31.64 32.73 3.10
C THR A 335 -30.92 31.67 3.89
N ASP A 336 -30.22 30.77 3.21
CA ASP A 336 -29.51 29.68 3.85
C ASP A 336 -28.47 30.18 4.85
N THR A 337 -28.53 29.61 6.04
CA THR A 337 -27.62 29.90 7.14
C THR A 337 -26.43 28.96 7.20
N ASP A 338 -26.53 27.83 6.52
CA ASP A 338 -25.47 26.84 6.47
C ASP A 338 -24.40 27.25 5.45
N ALA A 339 -23.16 27.03 5.80
CA ALA A 339 -22.04 27.30 4.92
C ALA A 339 -21.93 26.27 3.80
N VAL A 340 -21.66 26.70 2.58
CA VAL A 340 -21.30 25.82 1.49
C VAL A 340 -19.86 25.32 1.68
N PRO A 341 -19.60 24.00 1.66
CA PRO A 341 -18.26 23.46 1.77
C PRO A 341 -17.50 23.57 0.44
N LEU A 342 -16.18 23.44 0.51
CA LEU A 342 -15.32 23.30 -0.66
C LEU A 342 -14.96 21.82 -0.86
N TYR A 343 -15.13 21.32 -2.07
CA TYR A 343 -14.81 19.94 -2.42
C TYR A 343 -13.51 19.85 -3.21
N THR A 344 -12.65 18.93 -2.81
CA THR A 344 -11.45 18.57 -3.58
C THR A 344 -11.81 17.65 -4.75
N LYS A 345 -10.85 17.40 -5.62
CA LYS A 345 -11.03 16.60 -6.84
C LYS A 345 -11.62 15.20 -6.59
N THR A 346 -11.27 14.57 -5.48
CA THR A 346 -11.70 13.19 -5.17
C THR A 346 -12.63 13.11 -3.95
N GLY A 347 -13.22 14.23 -3.55
CA GLY A 347 -14.32 14.27 -2.57
C GLY A 347 -13.92 14.59 -1.13
N GLY A 348 -12.69 15.03 -0.87
CA GLY A 348 -12.33 15.62 0.42
C GLY A 348 -13.08 16.94 0.61
N ILE A 349 -13.51 17.20 1.83
CA ILE A 349 -14.36 18.36 2.17
C ILE A 349 -13.55 19.36 3.00
N ILE A 350 -13.52 20.61 2.57
CA ILE A 350 -12.88 21.70 3.30
C ILE A 350 -13.97 22.65 3.77
N ASP A 351 -14.04 22.92 5.07
CA ASP A 351 -14.89 23.97 5.63
C ASP A 351 -14.02 25.11 6.15
N ILE A 352 -14.33 26.30 5.70
CA ILE A 352 -13.68 27.56 6.10
C ILE A 352 -14.62 28.50 6.84
N SER A 353 -15.81 28.05 7.22
CA SER A 353 -16.82 28.90 7.86
C SER A 353 -16.48 29.29 9.31
N ASN A 354 -15.59 28.54 9.95
CA ASN A 354 -15.23 28.70 11.35
C ASN A 354 -14.16 29.79 11.56
N CYS A 355 -14.39 30.96 11.01
CA CYS A 355 -13.62 32.17 11.19
C CYS A 355 -14.56 33.21 11.83
N ASP A 356 -14.53 33.27 13.16
CA ASP A 356 -15.51 34.03 13.95
C ASP A 356 -14.82 34.94 14.97
N ASP A 357 -15.13 36.22 14.91
CA ASP A 357 -14.61 37.24 15.81
C ASP A 357 -14.93 37.02 17.31
N ALA A 358 -15.82 36.03 17.63
CA ALA A 358 -16.40 35.98 18.99
C ALA A 358 -15.66 35.09 19.97
N ASN A 359 -14.92 34.06 19.52
CA ASN A 359 -14.43 32.98 20.40
C ASN A 359 -12.91 32.70 20.37
N ASN A 360 -12.13 33.41 19.60
CA ASN A 360 -10.66 33.20 19.43
C ASN A 360 -10.23 31.73 19.11
N THR A 361 -11.12 30.94 18.51
CA THR A 361 -10.86 29.59 18.07
C THR A 361 -11.21 29.44 16.60
N ASP A 362 -10.42 30.10 15.76
CA ASP A 362 -10.57 30.04 14.31
C ASP A 362 -9.92 28.79 13.77
N PHE A 363 -10.61 28.09 12.90
CA PHE A 363 -10.06 26.86 12.32
C PHE A 363 -10.60 26.59 10.92
N ILE A 364 -9.82 25.84 10.17
CA ILE A 364 -10.20 25.20 8.92
C ILE A 364 -10.37 23.72 9.22
N THR A 365 -11.46 23.11 8.78
CA THR A 365 -11.58 21.66 8.85
C THR A 365 -11.35 21.03 7.49
N PHE A 366 -10.77 19.84 7.51
CA PHE A 366 -10.69 18.95 6.36
C PHE A 366 -11.30 17.61 6.75
N SER A 367 -12.43 17.29 6.16
CA SER A 367 -13.11 16.01 6.43
C SER A 367 -12.82 15.02 5.32
N GLU A 368 -12.46 13.82 5.71
CA GLU A 368 -12.27 12.68 4.83
C GLU A 368 -13.62 12.21 4.28
N SER A 369 -13.64 11.58 3.11
CA SER A 369 -14.89 11.21 2.45
C SER A 369 -15.72 10.23 3.30
N LYS A 370 -16.98 10.54 3.51
CA LYS A 370 -17.97 9.63 4.13
C LYS A 370 -18.44 8.49 3.19
N LEU A 371 -17.97 8.45 1.95
CA LEU A 371 -18.39 7.46 0.96
C LEU A 371 -17.82 6.06 1.22
N TYR A 372 -16.83 5.95 2.09
CA TYR A 372 -16.19 4.68 2.43
C TYR A 372 -16.16 4.48 3.94
N SER A 373 -16.88 3.46 4.41
CA SER A 373 -16.87 3.05 5.82
C SER A 373 -15.74 2.04 6.07
N LEU A 374 -14.91 2.29 7.06
CA LEU A 374 -13.92 1.35 7.59
C LEU A 374 -14.55 0.50 8.72
N GLY A 375 -15.21 -0.61 8.33
CA GLY A 375 -15.80 -1.51 9.34
C GLY A 375 -17.01 -0.91 10.05
N ASN A 376 -16.93 -0.74 11.38
CA ASN A 376 -18.01 -0.20 12.22
C ASN A 376 -17.95 1.33 12.39
N ASP A 377 -17.00 2.00 11.73
CA ASP A 377 -16.84 3.45 11.81
C ASP A 377 -17.32 4.09 10.50
N PRO A 378 -18.57 4.56 10.46
CA PRO A 378 -19.18 5.12 9.26
C PRO A 378 -18.74 6.57 8.98
N ASP A 379 -18.13 7.24 9.94
CA ASP A 379 -17.77 8.65 9.83
C ASP A 379 -16.27 8.78 9.58
N GLY A 380 -15.89 9.23 8.39
CA GLY A 380 -14.51 9.62 8.10
C GLY A 380 -14.03 10.69 9.10
N GLY A 381 -12.75 10.66 9.43
CA GLY A 381 -12.17 11.57 10.39
C GLY A 381 -12.13 13.03 9.89
N GLU A 382 -12.02 13.95 10.81
CA GLU A 382 -11.89 15.35 10.56
C GLU A 382 -10.57 15.90 11.09
N LEU A 383 -9.79 16.53 10.22
CA LEU A 383 -8.62 17.31 10.59
C LEU A 383 -9.05 18.72 10.92
N LYS A 384 -8.79 19.16 12.14
CA LYS A 384 -9.02 20.53 12.59
C LYS A 384 -7.71 21.30 12.62
N ILE A 385 -7.59 22.28 11.76
CA ILE A 385 -6.42 23.14 11.67
C ILE A 385 -6.77 24.47 12.33
N THR A 386 -6.36 24.63 13.58
CA THR A 386 -6.55 25.88 14.32
C THR A 386 -5.60 26.95 13.77
N VAL A 387 -6.14 28.14 13.55
CA VAL A 387 -5.43 29.30 13.04
C VAL A 387 -5.40 30.36 14.12
N ALA A 388 -4.22 30.88 14.44
CA ALA A 388 -4.07 31.91 15.46
C ALA A 388 -3.05 32.99 15.03
N TYR A 389 -3.26 34.21 15.46
CA TYR A 389 -2.29 35.28 15.33
C TYR A 389 -1.56 35.47 16.66
N ALA A 390 -0.29 35.04 16.70
CA ALA A 390 0.55 35.13 17.88
C ALA A 390 1.97 35.53 17.48
N SER A 391 2.67 36.26 18.37
CA SER A 391 4.04 36.72 18.12
C SER A 391 4.23 37.54 16.84
N ASN A 392 3.22 38.31 16.45
CA ASN A 392 3.14 39.10 15.22
C ASN A 392 3.11 38.26 13.93
N ASP A 393 2.60 37.03 14.01
CA ASP A 393 2.55 36.12 12.88
C ASP A 393 1.35 35.16 12.97
N VAL A 394 1.00 34.54 11.83
CA VAL A 394 0.01 33.47 11.77
C VAL A 394 0.69 32.16 12.12
N ASN A 395 0.06 31.40 13.01
CA ASN A 395 0.51 30.08 13.43
C ASN A 395 -0.60 29.05 13.24
N PHE A 396 -0.23 27.81 13.01
CA PHE A 396 -1.15 26.68 12.84
C PHE A 396 -0.92 25.64 13.94
N ASN A 397 -2.02 24.97 14.32
CA ASN A 397 -1.99 23.74 15.11
C ASN A 397 -2.94 22.71 14.48
N ILE A 398 -2.64 21.44 14.63
CA ILE A 398 -3.42 20.35 14.03
C ILE A 398 -3.99 19.47 15.13
N ALA A 399 -5.28 19.14 15.02
CA ALA A 399 -5.95 18.07 15.76
C ALA A 399 -6.73 17.19 14.77
N TYR A 400 -6.90 15.93 15.12
CA TYR A 400 -7.72 14.98 14.36
C TYR A 400 -8.81 14.44 15.28
N GLU A 401 -10.04 14.55 14.84
CA GLU A 401 -11.21 14.08 15.56
C GLU A 401 -11.87 12.96 14.74
N GLU A 402 -11.98 11.77 15.32
CA GLU A 402 -12.63 10.61 14.72
C GLU A 402 -13.77 10.19 15.66
N GLY A 403 -15.03 10.43 15.27
CA GLY A 403 -16.21 9.98 16.00
C GLY A 403 -16.15 10.26 17.51
N ASP A 404 -16.46 9.24 18.31
CA ASP A 404 -16.49 9.37 19.78
C ASP A 404 -15.14 9.21 20.47
N ASP A 405 -14.06 8.88 19.74
CA ASP A 405 -12.81 8.58 20.42
C ASP A 405 -11.62 8.75 19.48
N GLN A 406 -10.74 9.60 19.76
CA GLN A 406 -9.34 9.59 19.40
C GLN A 406 -8.78 10.93 18.88
N ASN A 407 -7.96 11.50 19.71
CA ASN A 407 -7.02 12.51 19.32
C ASN A 407 -6.05 11.94 18.26
N PHE A 408 -5.72 12.77 17.31
CA PHE A 408 -4.66 12.53 16.34
C PHE A 408 -3.33 12.29 17.08
N ASP A 409 -2.78 11.09 16.95
CA ASP A 409 -1.54 10.72 17.62
C ASP A 409 -0.34 11.02 16.72
N GLU A 410 0.35 12.13 16.99
CA GLU A 410 1.58 12.51 16.28
C GLU A 410 2.69 11.45 16.40
N THR A 411 2.63 10.56 17.36
CA THR A 411 3.66 9.52 17.56
C THR A 411 3.61 8.42 16.50
N LEU A 412 2.49 8.24 15.79
CA LEU A 412 2.33 7.17 14.81
C LEU A 412 3.35 7.21 13.66
N LEU A 413 3.84 8.38 13.28
CA LEU A 413 4.88 8.53 12.25
C LEU A 413 6.21 9.04 12.81
N GLY A 414 6.38 9.00 14.13
CA GLY A 414 7.60 9.43 14.79
C GLY A 414 7.74 10.94 14.93
N GLY A 415 6.67 11.72 14.76
CA GLY A 415 6.65 13.15 15.01
C GLY A 415 7.63 13.93 14.11
N GLN A 416 8.53 14.65 14.74
CA GLN A 416 9.51 15.50 14.05
C GLN A 416 10.46 14.70 13.13
N VAL A 417 10.64 15.16 11.91
CA VAL A 417 11.54 14.54 10.93
C VAL A 417 12.97 15.07 11.10
N GLY A 418 13.82 14.28 11.73
CA GLY A 418 15.22 14.66 11.99
C GLY A 418 15.34 15.84 12.96
N THR A 419 16.09 16.88 12.58
CA THR A 419 16.24 18.15 13.32
C THR A 419 15.39 19.26 12.73
N SER A 420 14.50 18.94 11.79
CA SER A 420 13.63 19.92 11.13
C SER A 420 12.38 20.20 11.96
N ASP A 421 11.77 21.36 11.74
CA ASP A 421 10.50 21.75 12.33
C ASP A 421 9.32 21.19 11.54
N VAL A 422 9.51 20.07 10.84
CA VAL A 422 8.48 19.37 10.05
C VAL A 422 7.98 18.15 10.81
N TYR A 423 6.68 18.12 11.03
CA TYR A 423 5.96 17.01 11.66
C TYR A 423 5.11 16.29 10.62
N ASN A 424 5.10 14.97 10.68
CA ASN A 424 4.36 14.12 9.78
C ASN A 424 3.26 13.36 10.53
N TYR A 425 2.07 13.35 9.97
CA TYR A 425 0.90 12.69 10.54
C TYR A 425 0.25 11.79 9.50
N LEU A 426 -0.39 10.71 9.97
CA LEU A 426 -1.13 9.80 9.13
C LEU A 426 -2.44 9.42 9.84
N THR A 427 -3.57 9.67 9.20
CA THR A 427 -4.87 9.26 9.74
C THR A 427 -5.11 7.76 9.51
N LYS A 428 -6.08 7.17 10.20
CA LYS A 428 -6.49 5.78 9.95
C LYS A 428 -7.01 5.57 8.53
N TYR A 429 -7.62 6.58 7.94
CA TYR A 429 -8.04 6.57 6.54
C TYR A 429 -6.84 6.58 5.57
N GLY A 430 -5.69 7.01 6.04
CA GLY A 430 -4.45 7.09 5.27
C GLY A 430 -4.20 8.45 4.63
N THR A 431 -4.86 9.51 5.09
CA THR A 431 -4.51 10.88 4.73
C THR A 431 -3.18 11.24 5.39
N PHE A 432 -2.21 11.62 4.58
CA PHE A 432 -0.89 12.02 5.03
C PHE A 432 -0.81 13.53 5.15
N VAL A 433 -0.33 14.01 6.30
CA VAL A 433 -0.23 15.45 6.58
C VAL A 433 1.20 15.79 6.95
N THR A 434 1.72 16.85 6.37
CA THR A 434 2.99 17.46 6.77
C THR A 434 2.75 18.85 7.32
N HIS A 435 3.26 19.13 8.51
CA HIS A 435 3.18 20.43 9.17
C HIS A 435 4.61 20.97 9.37
N ASP A 436 4.95 21.98 8.61
CA ASP A 436 6.20 22.73 8.75
C ASP A 436 5.92 23.95 9.64
N THR A 437 6.33 23.87 10.90
CA THR A 437 6.09 24.94 11.88
C THR A 437 7.01 26.14 11.72
N ASN A 438 8.11 26.01 10.97
CA ASN A 438 9.01 27.13 10.67
C ASN A 438 8.52 27.92 9.44
N ALA A 439 7.96 27.22 8.47
CA ALA A 439 7.40 27.84 7.27
C ALA A 439 5.90 28.20 7.42
N ASP A 440 5.27 27.86 8.56
CA ASP A 440 3.83 27.99 8.80
C ASP A 440 3.03 27.44 7.61
N LYS A 441 3.19 26.12 7.38
CA LYS A 441 2.63 25.45 6.23
C LYS A 441 2.16 24.04 6.56
N ILE A 442 0.96 23.73 6.10
CA ILE A 442 0.37 22.40 6.19
C ILE A 442 0.07 21.91 4.77
N ASN A 443 0.51 20.69 4.46
CA ASN A 443 0.09 19.98 3.26
C ASN A 443 -0.69 18.73 3.67
N ILE A 444 -1.88 18.58 3.11
CA ILE A 444 -2.78 17.44 3.31
C ILE A 444 -2.79 16.65 2.00
N TYR A 445 -2.30 15.42 2.04
CA TYR A 445 -2.29 14.48 0.91
C TYR A 445 -3.41 13.46 1.11
N TYR A 446 -4.58 13.76 0.59
CA TYR A 446 -5.77 12.94 0.74
C TYR A 446 -5.79 11.83 -0.31
N PRO A 447 -5.99 10.54 0.09
CA PRO A 447 -5.92 9.42 -0.87
C PRO A 447 -7.15 9.30 -1.79
N GLY A 448 -8.17 10.15 -1.59
CA GLY A 448 -9.38 10.14 -2.38
C GLY A 448 -10.53 9.42 -1.68
N ASN A 449 -11.52 9.01 -2.45
CA ASN A 449 -12.73 8.34 -1.95
C ASN A 449 -12.52 6.89 -1.47
N ARG A 450 -11.29 6.44 -1.33
CA ARG A 450 -10.91 5.14 -0.76
C ARG A 450 -9.72 5.32 0.18
N PRO A 451 -9.70 4.61 1.31
CA PRO A 451 -8.58 4.69 2.24
C PRO A 451 -7.29 4.18 1.59
N ALA A 452 -6.17 4.68 2.09
CA ALA A 452 -4.88 4.13 1.72
C ALA A 452 -4.62 2.84 2.50
N TYR A 453 -3.86 1.93 1.89
CA TYR A 453 -3.52 0.62 2.48
C TYR A 453 -2.01 0.47 2.60
N ALA A 454 -1.57 -0.09 3.72
CA ALA A 454 -0.20 -0.54 3.86
C ALA A 454 0.05 -1.77 2.98
N LEU A 455 1.16 -1.76 2.26
CA LEU A 455 1.62 -2.90 1.46
C LEU A 455 2.46 -3.80 2.35
N VAL A 456 1.83 -4.85 2.89
CA VAL A 456 2.47 -5.79 3.80
C VAL A 456 2.59 -7.15 3.13
N ALA A 457 3.77 -7.73 3.13
CA ALA A 457 3.99 -9.10 2.74
C ALA A 457 4.40 -9.95 3.93
N VAL A 458 3.81 -11.14 4.02
CA VAL A 458 4.10 -12.13 5.05
C VAL A 458 4.52 -13.42 4.36
N GLY A 459 5.66 -13.97 4.73
CA GLY A 459 6.15 -15.21 4.14
C GLY A 459 7.60 -15.51 4.50
N SER A 460 8.14 -16.58 3.92
CA SER A 460 9.54 -17.01 4.17
C SER A 460 10.56 -16.15 3.40
N ASN A 461 10.19 -15.67 2.24
CA ASN A 461 11.04 -14.80 1.43
C ASN A 461 10.17 -13.92 0.52
N PRO A 462 9.43 -12.95 1.08
CA PRO A 462 8.57 -12.11 0.29
C PRO A 462 9.40 -11.26 -0.66
N VAL A 463 9.04 -11.28 -1.94
CA VAL A 463 9.66 -10.47 -2.98
C VAL A 463 8.63 -9.44 -3.43
N TRP A 464 8.98 -8.17 -3.36
CA TRP A 464 8.17 -7.08 -3.88
C TRP A 464 8.47 -6.88 -5.37
N SER A 465 7.41 -6.84 -6.16
CA SER A 465 7.51 -6.27 -7.51
C SER A 465 7.01 -4.83 -7.46
N THR A 466 7.73 -3.91 -8.09
CA THR A 466 7.45 -2.46 -8.10
C THR A 466 6.23 -2.11 -8.94
N THR A 467 5.10 -2.74 -8.68
CA THR A 467 3.85 -2.43 -9.38
C THR A 467 2.83 -1.96 -8.34
N GLU A 468 2.34 -0.74 -8.51
CA GLU A 468 1.32 -0.15 -7.65
C GLU A 468 0.08 -1.06 -7.63
N ALA A 469 -0.33 -1.49 -6.44
CA ALA A 469 -1.52 -2.29 -6.27
C ALA A 469 -2.76 -1.38 -6.25
N VAL A 470 -3.70 -1.61 -7.14
CA VAL A 470 -4.99 -0.93 -7.18
C VAL A 470 -6.02 -1.77 -6.41
N GLY A 471 -6.34 -1.35 -5.17
CA GLY A 471 -7.55 -1.69 -4.43
C GLY A 471 -7.68 -3.11 -3.81
N PRO A 472 -8.58 -3.30 -2.85
CA PRO A 472 -8.71 -4.56 -2.11
C PRO A 472 -9.49 -5.60 -2.91
N THR A 473 -8.80 -6.66 -3.31
CA THR A 473 -9.44 -7.94 -3.67
C THR A 473 -8.69 -9.07 -2.96
N PRO A 474 -9.34 -10.18 -2.58
CA PRO A 474 -8.71 -11.26 -1.83
C PRO A 474 -7.50 -11.80 -2.61
N ALA A 475 -6.47 -12.19 -1.87
CA ALA A 475 -5.14 -12.55 -2.32
C ALA A 475 -5.10 -13.40 -3.60
N VAL A 476 -5.11 -12.74 -4.73
CA VAL A 476 -4.70 -13.26 -6.03
C VAL A 476 -3.46 -12.46 -6.40
N SER A 477 -2.37 -13.14 -6.71
CA SER A 477 -1.15 -12.47 -7.17
C SER A 477 -1.43 -11.78 -8.51
N TYR A 478 -1.64 -10.47 -8.49
CA TYR A 478 -1.77 -9.69 -9.72
C TYR A 478 -0.37 -9.35 -10.25
N LYS A 479 -0.10 -9.77 -11.48
CA LYS A 479 0.96 -9.17 -12.26
C LYS A 479 0.40 -7.88 -12.86
N THR A 480 0.76 -6.73 -12.32
CA THR A 480 0.43 -5.44 -12.93
C THR A 480 1.27 -5.24 -14.18
N ALA A 481 0.65 -4.70 -15.22
CA ALA A 481 1.37 -4.40 -16.46
C ALA A 481 2.35 -3.24 -16.23
N VAL A 482 3.63 -3.50 -16.45
CA VAL A 482 4.65 -2.45 -16.53
C VAL A 482 4.38 -1.67 -17.82
N PRO A 483 4.29 -0.31 -17.79
CA PRO A 483 4.18 0.46 -19.01
C PRO A 483 5.31 0.12 -19.98
N VAL A 484 4.96 -0.27 -21.19
CA VAL A 484 5.93 -0.53 -22.25
C VAL A 484 6.47 0.81 -22.72
N THR A 485 7.68 1.16 -22.32
CA THR A 485 8.35 2.43 -22.67
C THR A 485 9.10 2.38 -24.00
N THR A 486 9.26 1.18 -24.57
CA THR A 486 9.89 0.97 -25.90
C THR A 486 8.88 0.33 -26.84
N ALA A 487 8.92 0.71 -28.12
CA ALA A 487 8.05 0.12 -29.12
C ALA A 487 8.35 -1.38 -29.27
N LEU A 488 7.44 -2.24 -28.78
CA LEU A 488 7.52 -3.69 -28.91
C LEU A 488 6.60 -4.25 -30.00
N ALA A 489 5.95 -3.35 -30.76
CA ALA A 489 5.05 -3.76 -31.84
C ALA A 489 5.85 -4.40 -32.98
N LYS A 490 5.38 -5.57 -33.43
CA LYS A 490 5.89 -6.31 -34.57
C LYS A 490 4.74 -6.59 -35.54
N LEU A 491 5.03 -6.69 -36.81
CA LEU A 491 4.09 -7.29 -37.75
C LEU A 491 3.93 -8.78 -37.41
N ASP A 492 2.79 -9.36 -37.74
CA ASP A 492 2.53 -10.80 -37.55
C ASP A 492 3.58 -11.69 -38.25
N SER A 493 4.09 -11.24 -39.41
CA SER A 493 5.18 -11.88 -40.17
C SER A 493 6.56 -11.78 -39.51
N GLU A 494 6.75 -10.87 -38.57
CA GLU A 494 8.01 -10.67 -37.82
C GLU A 494 8.04 -11.43 -36.48
N VAL A 495 6.92 -12.03 -36.08
CA VAL A 495 6.83 -12.80 -34.85
C VAL A 495 7.54 -14.15 -35.04
N THR A 496 8.63 -14.33 -34.32
CA THR A 496 9.46 -15.53 -34.40
C THR A 496 8.85 -16.70 -33.61
N GLN A 497 9.34 -17.93 -33.86
CA GLN A 497 8.94 -19.09 -33.06
C GLN A 497 9.36 -18.95 -31.57
N ALA A 498 10.47 -18.26 -31.30
CA ALA A 498 10.89 -17.95 -29.93
C ALA A 498 9.89 -17.01 -29.25
N ASP A 499 9.38 -15.96 -29.94
CA ASP A 499 8.34 -15.09 -29.39
C ASP A 499 7.08 -15.87 -29.05
N ARG A 500 6.65 -16.81 -29.90
CA ARG A 500 5.46 -17.66 -29.69
C ARG A 500 5.61 -18.60 -28.50
N ASN A 501 6.81 -19.14 -28.28
CA ASN A 501 7.09 -20.11 -27.24
C ASN A 501 7.36 -19.47 -25.86
N GLU A 502 7.92 -18.27 -25.85
CA GLU A 502 8.45 -17.66 -24.62
C GLU A 502 7.61 -16.50 -24.10
N LYS A 503 6.80 -15.85 -24.96
CA LYS A 503 6.08 -14.63 -24.61
C LYS A 503 4.58 -14.81 -24.59
N HIS A 504 3.90 -13.97 -23.81
CA HIS A 504 2.49 -13.68 -23.97
C HIS A 504 2.34 -12.67 -25.12
N LEU A 505 1.33 -12.80 -25.95
CA LEU A 505 1.15 -11.96 -27.14
C LEU A 505 -0.15 -11.16 -27.06
N ILE A 506 -0.11 -9.91 -27.52
CA ILE A 506 -1.31 -9.13 -27.82
C ILE A 506 -1.42 -9.07 -29.33
N LEU A 507 -2.47 -9.67 -29.87
CA LEU A 507 -2.71 -9.77 -31.31
C LEU A 507 -3.79 -8.78 -31.72
N VAL A 508 -3.43 -7.79 -32.52
CA VAL A 508 -4.37 -6.77 -33.00
C VAL A 508 -4.75 -7.04 -34.46
N GLY A 509 -6.04 -7.03 -34.74
CA GLY A 509 -6.63 -7.35 -36.04
C GLY A 509 -7.31 -8.71 -36.07
N GLY A 510 -8.32 -8.83 -36.92
CA GLY A 510 -9.07 -10.08 -37.11
C GLY A 510 -8.32 -11.11 -37.98
N PRO A 511 -8.88 -12.31 -38.15
CA PRO A 511 -8.25 -13.43 -38.88
C PRO A 511 -8.04 -13.16 -40.37
N CYS A 512 -8.67 -12.13 -40.92
CA CYS A 512 -8.43 -11.69 -42.31
C CYS A 512 -7.23 -10.76 -42.45
N ALA A 513 -6.74 -10.17 -41.35
CA ALA A 513 -5.69 -9.15 -41.35
C ALA A 513 -4.46 -9.55 -40.54
N ASN A 514 -4.56 -10.55 -39.67
CA ASN A 514 -3.48 -11.02 -38.82
C ASN A 514 -3.36 -12.54 -38.93
N ALA A 515 -2.23 -13.01 -39.47
CA ALA A 515 -1.99 -14.43 -39.74
C ALA A 515 -1.97 -15.28 -38.45
N LEU A 516 -1.48 -14.72 -37.33
CA LEU A 516 -1.49 -15.42 -36.04
C LEU A 516 -2.90 -15.61 -35.51
N VAL A 517 -3.79 -14.65 -35.71
CA VAL A 517 -5.22 -14.77 -35.33
C VAL A 517 -5.91 -15.78 -36.25
N ALA A 518 -5.55 -15.82 -37.55
CA ALA A 518 -6.05 -16.83 -38.48
C ALA A 518 -5.62 -18.25 -38.05
N GLU A 519 -4.40 -18.43 -37.59
CA GLU A 519 -3.89 -19.71 -37.05
C GLU A 519 -4.67 -20.14 -35.82
N LEU A 520 -4.93 -19.23 -34.86
CA LEU A 520 -5.72 -19.51 -33.67
C LEU A 520 -7.18 -19.85 -34.02
N ALA A 521 -7.76 -19.19 -35.01
CA ALA A 521 -9.11 -19.49 -35.49
C ALA A 521 -9.17 -20.86 -36.17
N ALA A 522 -8.21 -21.21 -36.99
CA ALA A 522 -8.12 -22.53 -37.64
C ALA A 522 -7.94 -23.65 -36.60
N ALA A 523 -7.24 -23.39 -35.50
CA ALA A 523 -7.09 -24.32 -34.37
C ALA A 523 -8.33 -24.36 -33.44
N GLY A 524 -9.40 -23.61 -33.73
CA GLY A 524 -10.61 -23.52 -32.89
C GLY A 524 -10.42 -22.73 -31.58
N LYS A 525 -9.25 -22.13 -31.38
CA LYS A 525 -8.91 -21.39 -30.15
C LYS A 525 -9.45 -19.95 -30.16
N PHE A 526 -9.54 -19.33 -31.31
CA PHE A 526 -10.22 -18.06 -31.51
C PHE A 526 -11.62 -18.33 -32.05
N ASN A 527 -12.65 -18.11 -31.21
CA ASN A 527 -14.02 -18.52 -31.50
C ASN A 527 -15.03 -17.51 -30.96
N TYR A 528 -16.26 -17.59 -31.46
CA TYR A 528 -17.38 -16.80 -30.99
C TYR A 528 -18.64 -17.68 -30.99
N GLU A 529 -19.41 -17.70 -29.90
CA GLU A 529 -20.58 -18.58 -29.71
C GLU A 529 -20.28 -20.06 -29.96
N GLY A 530 -19.07 -20.51 -29.57
CA GLY A 530 -18.67 -21.92 -29.70
C GLY A 530 -18.20 -22.33 -31.11
N ALA A 531 -18.21 -21.42 -32.09
CA ALA A 531 -17.75 -21.69 -33.45
C ALA A 531 -16.43 -20.97 -33.76
N PRO A 532 -15.46 -21.61 -34.43
CA PRO A 532 -14.22 -20.97 -34.88
C PRO A 532 -14.50 -19.73 -35.71
N LEU A 533 -13.89 -18.61 -35.34
CA LEU A 533 -14.08 -17.32 -36.02
C LEU A 533 -13.02 -17.12 -37.10
N THR A 534 -13.11 -17.96 -38.15
CA THR A 534 -12.22 -17.84 -39.34
C THR A 534 -12.53 -16.58 -40.14
N CYS A 535 -11.65 -16.21 -41.09
CA CYS A 535 -11.90 -15.06 -41.97
C CYS A 535 -13.25 -15.15 -42.69
N ASP A 536 -13.58 -16.31 -43.24
CA ASP A 536 -14.87 -16.51 -43.95
C ASP A 536 -16.06 -16.42 -43.00
N ALA A 537 -15.95 -17.03 -41.81
CA ALA A 537 -16.99 -16.97 -40.77
C ALA A 537 -17.22 -15.53 -40.28
N TRP A 538 -16.15 -14.77 -40.11
CA TRP A 538 -16.26 -13.36 -39.72
C TRP A 538 -16.88 -12.49 -40.81
N ASN A 539 -16.44 -12.68 -42.06
CA ASN A 539 -17.00 -11.96 -43.20
C ASN A 539 -18.52 -12.30 -43.39
N ALA A 540 -18.92 -13.57 -43.25
CA ALA A 540 -20.31 -13.96 -43.33
C ALA A 540 -21.19 -13.24 -42.28
N ARG A 541 -20.74 -13.14 -41.03
CA ARG A 541 -21.41 -12.36 -39.97
C ARG A 541 -21.49 -10.88 -40.33
N THR A 542 -20.37 -10.30 -40.78
CA THR A 542 -20.32 -8.89 -41.19
C THR A 542 -21.31 -8.57 -42.31
N TYR A 543 -21.44 -9.47 -43.31
CA TYR A 543 -22.40 -9.31 -44.39
C TYR A 543 -23.85 -9.49 -43.92
N ALA A 544 -24.08 -10.28 -42.88
CA ALA A 544 -25.38 -10.43 -42.24
C ALA A 544 -25.76 -9.24 -41.34
N GLY A 545 -24.87 -8.25 -41.19
CA GLY A 545 -25.09 -7.07 -40.36
C GLY A 545 -24.65 -7.20 -38.91
N ASP A 546 -24.07 -8.35 -38.49
CA ASP A 546 -23.51 -8.55 -37.14
C ASP A 546 -22.10 -7.98 -37.10
N VAL A 547 -22.02 -6.69 -36.81
CA VAL A 547 -20.78 -5.90 -36.86
C VAL A 547 -20.35 -5.52 -35.44
N PHE A 548 -19.21 -6.02 -34.96
CA PHE A 548 -18.73 -5.81 -33.59
C PHE A 548 -17.21 -5.90 -33.48
N GLY A 549 -16.67 -5.41 -32.38
CA GLY A 549 -15.33 -5.70 -31.88
C GLY A 549 -15.34 -6.89 -30.91
N LEU A 550 -14.25 -7.61 -30.81
CA LEU A 550 -14.06 -8.73 -29.90
C LEU A 550 -12.69 -8.63 -29.21
N ILE A 551 -12.69 -8.74 -27.89
CA ILE A 551 -11.51 -8.90 -27.07
C ILE A 551 -11.58 -10.30 -26.47
N GLN A 552 -10.63 -11.17 -26.79
CA GLN A 552 -10.64 -12.55 -26.31
C GLN A 552 -9.26 -12.98 -25.80
N LEU A 553 -9.25 -13.56 -24.60
CA LEU A 553 -8.07 -14.20 -24.03
C LEU A 553 -8.03 -15.66 -24.47
N VAL A 554 -6.94 -16.07 -25.09
CA VAL A 554 -6.71 -17.43 -25.58
C VAL A 554 -5.59 -18.06 -24.77
N ASP A 555 -5.96 -19.05 -23.95
CA ASP A 555 -4.99 -19.82 -23.16
C ASP A 555 -4.21 -20.81 -24.02
N ASN A 556 -2.95 -21.05 -23.65
CA ASN A 556 -2.06 -21.95 -24.38
C ASN A 556 -2.09 -21.68 -25.90
N ALA A 557 -2.05 -20.40 -26.29
CA ALA A 557 -2.27 -19.96 -27.65
C ALA A 557 -1.35 -20.66 -28.64
N PHE A 558 -0.02 -20.51 -28.46
CA PHE A 558 1.00 -21.11 -29.31
C PHE A 558 1.94 -22.07 -28.56
N ALA A 559 2.01 -21.95 -27.24
CA ALA A 559 2.78 -22.82 -26.34
C ALA A 559 2.07 -22.99 -25.00
N THR A 560 2.35 -24.06 -24.30
CA THR A 560 1.80 -24.35 -22.97
C THR A 560 2.17 -23.24 -21.97
N GLY A 561 1.18 -22.71 -21.27
CA GLY A 561 1.35 -21.64 -20.29
C GLY A 561 1.52 -20.24 -20.91
N LYS A 562 1.38 -20.10 -22.22
CA LYS A 562 1.43 -18.79 -22.91
C LYS A 562 0.06 -18.41 -23.44
N VAL A 563 -0.34 -17.18 -23.16
CA VAL A 563 -1.65 -16.64 -23.56
C VAL A 563 -1.52 -15.65 -24.73
N ALA A 564 -2.53 -15.57 -25.54
CA ALA A 564 -2.71 -14.49 -26.50
C ALA A 564 -3.97 -13.70 -26.17
N LEU A 565 -3.86 -12.38 -26.09
CA LEU A 565 -4.99 -11.47 -26.03
C LEU A 565 -5.28 -11.00 -27.43
N VAL A 566 -6.38 -11.48 -28.01
CA VAL A 566 -6.82 -11.08 -29.36
C VAL A 566 -7.73 -9.88 -29.27
N VAL A 567 -7.40 -8.81 -30.01
CA VAL A 567 -8.20 -7.58 -30.12
C VAL A 567 -8.56 -7.39 -31.57
N ALA A 568 -9.77 -7.74 -31.94
CA ALA A 568 -10.20 -7.85 -33.33
C ALA A 568 -11.54 -7.14 -33.57
N GLY A 569 -11.90 -6.92 -34.80
CA GLY A 569 -13.19 -6.35 -35.17
C GLY A 569 -13.59 -6.74 -36.57
N SER A 570 -14.89 -6.70 -36.85
CA SER A 570 -15.50 -6.99 -38.16
C SER A 570 -14.89 -6.15 -39.28
N ARG A 571 -14.45 -4.95 -38.94
CA ARG A 571 -13.74 -4.00 -39.80
C ARG A 571 -12.68 -3.27 -38.97
N ALA A 572 -11.84 -2.47 -39.60
CA ALA A 572 -10.83 -1.66 -38.94
C ALA A 572 -11.41 -0.71 -37.87
N GLU A 573 -12.62 -0.22 -38.09
CA GLU A 573 -13.34 0.63 -37.13
C GLU A 573 -13.69 -0.13 -35.84
N GLN A 574 -14.23 -1.33 -35.93
CA GLN A 574 -14.56 -2.15 -34.76
C GLN A 574 -13.32 -2.64 -34.02
N THR A 575 -12.21 -2.86 -34.75
CA THR A 575 -10.91 -3.12 -34.09
C THR A 575 -10.48 -1.91 -33.27
N ARG A 576 -10.66 -0.67 -33.77
CA ARG A 576 -10.41 0.55 -32.99
C ARG A 576 -11.32 0.68 -31.78
N TRP A 577 -12.62 0.31 -31.89
CA TRP A 577 -13.51 0.28 -30.73
C TRP A 577 -12.99 -0.68 -29.66
N ALA A 578 -12.66 -1.90 -30.03
CA ALA A 578 -12.12 -2.91 -29.11
C ALA A 578 -10.80 -2.45 -28.46
N THR A 579 -9.93 -1.82 -29.24
CA THR A 579 -8.67 -1.25 -28.72
C THR A 579 -8.93 -0.11 -27.73
N SER A 580 -9.87 0.79 -28.03
CA SER A 580 -10.25 1.90 -27.15
C SER A 580 -10.85 1.41 -25.82
N ILE A 581 -11.66 0.37 -25.88
CA ILE A 581 -12.22 -0.30 -24.67
C ILE A 581 -11.09 -0.94 -23.86
N LEU A 582 -10.16 -1.66 -24.51
CA LEU A 582 -9.03 -2.29 -23.83
C LEU A 582 -8.09 -1.27 -23.17
N GLN A 583 -7.87 -0.12 -23.79
CA GLN A 583 -7.07 0.97 -23.21
C GLN A 583 -7.68 1.55 -21.92
N LYS A 584 -8.98 1.39 -21.76
CA LYS A 584 -9.76 1.82 -20.59
C LYS A 584 -10.35 0.62 -19.84
N TYR A 585 -9.59 -0.47 -19.76
CA TYR A 585 -10.04 -1.76 -19.18
C TYR A 585 -10.52 -1.61 -17.73
N ASP A 586 -9.97 -0.68 -16.98
CA ASP A 586 -10.33 -0.34 -15.60
C ASP A 586 -11.70 0.35 -15.52
N VAL A 587 -11.99 1.25 -16.47
CA VAL A 587 -13.30 1.95 -16.56
C VAL A 587 -14.41 0.99 -16.95
N TYR A 588 -14.16 0.11 -17.94
CA TYR A 588 -15.14 -0.84 -18.44
C TYR A 588 -15.20 -2.13 -17.62
N ASN A 589 -14.32 -2.30 -16.62
CA ASN A 589 -14.31 -3.46 -15.73
C ASN A 589 -14.37 -4.80 -16.50
N LEU A 590 -13.48 -4.96 -17.47
CA LEU A 590 -13.42 -6.14 -18.33
C LEU A 590 -13.23 -7.41 -17.49
N ARG A 591 -14.14 -8.38 -17.66
CA ARG A 591 -14.16 -9.66 -16.94
C ARG A 591 -14.40 -10.81 -17.90
N GLY A 592 -14.07 -12.04 -17.44
CA GLY A 592 -14.24 -13.25 -18.23
C GLY A 592 -13.11 -13.43 -19.25
N THR A 593 -13.29 -14.36 -20.16
CA THR A 593 -12.32 -14.70 -21.22
C THR A 593 -12.64 -14.07 -22.56
N ALA A 594 -13.86 -13.56 -22.76
CA ALA A 594 -14.26 -12.90 -24.00
C ALA A 594 -15.29 -11.77 -23.76
N VAL A 595 -15.07 -10.65 -24.44
CA VAL A 595 -15.91 -9.46 -24.41
C VAL A 595 -16.22 -9.00 -25.83
N LYS A 596 -17.50 -8.92 -26.17
CA LYS A 596 -18.01 -8.31 -27.40
C LYS A 596 -18.11 -6.79 -27.22
N VAL A 597 -17.76 -6.05 -28.23
CA VAL A 597 -17.84 -4.58 -28.29
C VAL A 597 -18.78 -4.20 -29.42
N PRO A 598 -20.08 -4.08 -29.16
CA PRO A 598 -21.08 -3.78 -30.20
C PRO A 598 -21.06 -2.32 -30.64
N SER A 599 -20.52 -1.42 -29.82
CA SER A 599 -20.33 -0.01 -30.14
C SER A 599 -19.12 0.58 -29.39
N LEU A 600 -18.74 1.82 -29.73
CA LEU A 600 -17.54 2.49 -29.17
C LEU A 600 -17.47 2.51 -27.64
N ASN A 601 -18.61 2.54 -26.95
CA ASN A 601 -18.66 2.70 -25.48
C ASN A 601 -19.48 1.60 -24.79
N THR A 602 -19.76 0.49 -25.47
CA THR A 602 -20.59 -0.59 -24.94
C THR A 602 -19.84 -1.91 -24.99
N ILE A 603 -19.98 -2.70 -23.93
CA ILE A 603 -19.43 -4.05 -23.84
C ILE A 603 -20.51 -5.07 -23.47
N GLU A 604 -20.34 -6.29 -23.93
CA GLU A 604 -21.09 -7.47 -23.53
C GLU A 604 -20.08 -8.55 -23.13
N VAL A 605 -20.14 -9.02 -21.89
CA VAL A 605 -19.30 -10.14 -21.43
C VAL A 605 -19.92 -11.43 -21.99
N ILE A 606 -19.12 -12.21 -22.71
CA ILE A 606 -19.60 -13.41 -23.41
C ILE A 606 -19.31 -14.67 -22.59
N SER A 607 -18.18 -14.69 -21.85
CA SER A 607 -17.76 -15.86 -21.05
C SER A 607 -16.84 -15.46 -19.91
#